data_df7db2aad837d1783cbfcfb1801fce08
#
_entry.id   df7db2aad837d1783cbfcfb1801fce08
#
_cell.length_a   1.000
_cell.length_b   1.000
_cell.length_c   1.000
_cell.angle_alpha   90.00
_cell.angle_beta   90.00
_cell.angle_gamma   90.00
#
_symmetry.space_group_name_H-M   'P 1'
#
loop_
_entity.id
_entity.type
_entity.pdbx_description
1 polymer ?
#
loop_
_entity_poly.entity_id
_entity_poly.type
_entity_poly.pdbx_seq_one_letter_code
_entity_poly.pdbx_strand_id
1 'polypeptide(L)'
;NAHVVASAAGRSSISIAFHDGVVVPASLVGSFPDEDVALIRVDTPKQTTPADLGSSDALQVGDDVVAIGNALNLGSQPSVTKGIVSALNRELDAEGEQLSNLIQTDAAINPGNSGGPLVNAMGQVVGVNTAIIQNSQSVGFALSIDAVKPLIQQIADGKGTINADSPFLGV
;
A
#
# COMPACT_ATOMS: atom_id res chain seq x y z
N ASN A 1 -1.22 -1.42 -2.99
CA ASN A 1 -2.66 -1.33 -3.25
C ASN A 1 -3.02 -2.08 -4.53
N ALA A 2 -4.27 -2.56 -4.62
CA ALA A 2 -4.78 -3.22 -5.82
C ALA A 2 -4.92 -2.23 -6.98
N HIS A 3 -5.40 -1.02 -6.75
CA HIS A 3 -5.53 0.01 -7.78
C HIS A 3 -4.19 0.40 -8.42
N VAL A 4 -3.08 0.33 -7.67
CA VAL A 4 -1.73 0.62 -8.21
C VAL A 4 -1.31 -0.42 -9.23
N VAL A 5 -1.57 -1.70 -8.96
CA VAL A 5 -1.20 -2.80 -9.88
C VAL A 5 -2.24 -3.02 -10.97
N ALA A 6 -3.51 -2.68 -10.74
CA ALA A 6 -4.57 -2.78 -11.76
C ALA A 6 -4.29 -1.86 -12.95
N SER A 7 -3.75 -0.67 -12.73
CA SER A 7 -3.34 0.24 -13.80
C SER A 7 -2.20 -0.32 -14.65
N ALA A 8 -1.42 -1.27 -14.12
CA ALA A 8 -0.37 -2.00 -14.84
C ALA A 8 -0.90 -3.23 -15.60
N ALA A 9 -2.07 -3.77 -15.22
CA ALA A 9 -2.60 -5.04 -15.74
C ALA A 9 -3.01 -5.02 -17.22
N GLY A 10 -3.02 -3.87 -17.88
CA GLY A 10 -3.40 -3.78 -19.30
C GLY A 10 -2.26 -3.63 -20.29
N ARG A 11 -1.03 -3.33 -19.87
CA ARG A 11 0.05 -2.94 -20.81
C ARG A 11 1.48 -3.19 -20.36
N SER A 12 1.77 -3.56 -19.13
CA SER A 12 3.15 -3.51 -18.63
C SER A 12 3.44 -4.60 -17.64
N SER A 13 4.61 -5.18 -17.74
CA SER A 13 5.24 -5.96 -16.67
C SER A 13 5.37 -5.09 -15.41
N ILE A 14 4.98 -5.61 -14.25
CA ILE A 14 5.28 -4.99 -12.96
C ILE A 14 6.80 -5.02 -12.77
N SER A 15 7.38 -3.91 -12.33
CA SER A 15 8.79 -3.84 -11.95
C SER A 15 8.97 -3.08 -10.65
N ILE A 16 10.00 -3.45 -9.90
CA ILE A 16 10.36 -2.81 -8.64
C ILE A 16 11.74 -2.17 -8.78
N ALA A 17 11.80 -0.86 -8.55
CA ALA A 17 13.05 -0.14 -8.43
C ALA A 17 13.48 -0.11 -6.95
N PHE A 18 14.65 -0.65 -6.65
CA PHE A 18 15.24 -0.61 -5.32
C PHE A 18 16.02 0.68 -5.10
N HIS A 19 16.34 0.99 -3.82
CA HIS A 19 17.06 2.20 -3.43
C HIS A 19 18.47 2.33 -4.05
N ASP A 20 19.05 1.21 -4.45
CA ASP A 20 20.36 1.18 -5.15
C ASP A 20 20.24 1.38 -6.67
N GLY A 21 19.04 1.69 -7.17
CA GLY A 21 18.75 1.92 -8.58
C GLY A 21 18.55 0.65 -9.41
N VAL A 22 18.69 -0.54 -8.80
CA VAL A 22 18.42 -1.80 -9.50
C VAL A 22 16.93 -1.96 -9.72
N VAL A 23 16.52 -2.20 -10.95
CA VAL A 23 15.13 -2.48 -11.33
C VAL A 23 15.00 -3.96 -11.64
N VAL A 24 14.03 -4.63 -11.01
CA VAL A 24 13.75 -6.05 -11.23
C VAL A 24 12.30 -6.28 -11.60
N PRO A 25 12.00 -7.28 -12.43
CA PRO A 25 10.62 -7.67 -12.70
C PRO A 25 9.97 -8.26 -11.46
N ALA A 26 8.65 -8.09 -11.38
CA ALA A 26 7.82 -8.64 -10.33
C ALA A 26 6.51 -9.17 -10.91
N SER A 27 5.91 -10.10 -10.20
CA SER A 27 4.67 -10.77 -10.57
C SER A 27 3.58 -10.49 -9.55
N LEU A 28 2.34 -10.31 -10.01
CA LEU A 28 1.17 -10.28 -9.13
C LEU A 28 0.91 -11.70 -8.63
N VAL A 29 0.88 -11.89 -7.31
CA VAL A 29 0.50 -13.16 -6.68
C VAL A 29 -1.01 -13.28 -6.57
N GLY A 30 -1.68 -12.17 -6.25
CA GLY A 30 -3.12 -12.05 -6.15
C GLY A 30 -3.53 -10.73 -5.54
N SER A 31 -4.83 -10.45 -5.56
CA SER A 31 -5.39 -9.22 -5.00
C SER A 31 -6.78 -9.42 -4.44
N PHE A 32 -7.18 -8.50 -3.58
CA PHE A 32 -8.54 -8.23 -3.15
C PHE A 32 -8.85 -6.79 -3.55
N PRO A 33 -9.43 -6.57 -4.75
CA PRO A 33 -9.70 -5.23 -5.25
C PRO A 33 -10.63 -4.42 -4.34
N ASP A 34 -11.68 -5.03 -3.80
CA ASP A 34 -12.67 -4.36 -2.95
C ASP A 34 -12.05 -3.84 -1.63
N GLU A 35 -10.95 -4.43 -1.16
CA GLU A 35 -10.18 -4.01 0.00
C GLU A 35 -8.91 -3.24 -0.37
N ASP A 36 -8.70 -3.01 -1.65
CA ASP A 36 -7.54 -2.32 -2.22
C ASP A 36 -6.18 -2.93 -1.82
N VAL A 37 -6.11 -4.25 -1.68
CA VAL A 37 -4.90 -5.00 -1.32
C VAL A 37 -4.42 -5.86 -2.48
N ALA A 38 -3.12 -5.81 -2.77
CA ALA A 38 -2.46 -6.71 -3.71
C ALA A 38 -1.13 -7.21 -3.13
N LEU A 39 -0.79 -8.44 -3.45
CA LEU A 39 0.50 -9.06 -3.14
C LEU A 39 1.29 -9.24 -4.43
N ILE A 40 2.48 -8.68 -4.48
CA ILE A 40 3.42 -8.87 -5.58
C ILE A 40 4.66 -9.61 -5.10
N ARG A 41 5.30 -10.33 -6.00
CA ARG A 41 6.53 -11.07 -5.75
C ARG A 41 7.62 -10.64 -6.73
N VAL A 42 8.80 -10.38 -6.20
CA VAL A 42 10.00 -10.13 -7.03
C VAL A 42 10.42 -11.44 -7.69
N ASP A 43 10.53 -11.45 -9.01
CA ASP A 43 10.85 -12.66 -9.79
C ASP A 43 12.32 -13.07 -9.66
N THR A 44 13.19 -12.11 -9.41
CA THR A 44 14.63 -12.35 -9.18
C THR A 44 14.94 -12.12 -7.71
N PRO A 45 15.48 -13.12 -6.99
CA PRO A 45 15.84 -12.97 -5.59
C PRO A 45 16.83 -11.82 -5.39
N LYS A 46 16.52 -10.92 -4.47
CA LYS A 46 17.40 -9.83 -4.04
C LYS A 46 17.44 -9.84 -2.52
N GLN A 47 18.65 -9.71 -1.98
CA GLN A 47 18.78 -9.56 -0.53
C GLN A 47 18.19 -8.21 -0.09
N THR A 48 17.19 -8.27 0.75
CA THR A 48 16.51 -7.12 1.33
C THR A 48 16.36 -7.31 2.84
N THR A 49 16.17 -6.22 3.56
CA THR A 49 15.77 -6.26 4.96
C THR A 49 14.25 -6.02 5.00
N PRO A 50 13.45 -7.03 5.38
CA PRO A 50 12.02 -6.84 5.54
C PRO A 50 11.71 -5.77 6.58
N ALA A 51 10.65 -4.98 6.35
CA ALA A 51 10.13 -4.08 7.36
C ALA A 51 9.33 -4.87 8.41
N ASP A 52 9.46 -4.49 9.67
CA ASP A 52 8.67 -5.06 10.74
C ASP A 52 7.21 -4.60 10.63
N LEU A 53 6.27 -5.54 10.71
CA LEU A 53 4.85 -5.21 10.77
C LEU A 53 4.45 -5.00 12.23
N GLY A 54 3.95 -3.80 12.51
CA GLY A 54 3.41 -3.43 13.83
C GLY A 54 1.95 -3.88 14.01
N SER A 55 1.24 -3.18 14.89
CA SER A 55 -0.20 -3.34 15.09
C SER A 55 -0.88 -1.98 14.96
N SER A 56 -1.88 -1.92 14.09
CA SER A 56 -2.76 -0.75 13.95
C SER A 56 -3.79 -0.66 15.07
N ASP A 57 -4.14 -1.80 15.70
CA ASP A 57 -5.06 -1.84 16.84
C ASP A 57 -4.45 -1.22 18.12
N ALA A 58 -3.12 -1.10 18.18
CA ALA A 58 -2.42 -0.44 19.28
C ALA A 58 -2.34 1.09 19.13
N LEU A 59 -2.68 1.63 17.96
CA LEU A 59 -2.60 3.07 17.70
C LEU A 59 -3.64 3.87 18.49
N GLN A 60 -3.27 5.08 18.83
CA GLN A 60 -4.15 6.07 19.44
C GLN A 60 -4.17 7.35 18.60
N VAL A 61 -5.28 8.08 18.64
CA VAL A 61 -5.35 9.41 18.03
C VAL A 61 -4.32 10.33 18.71
N GLY A 62 -3.50 10.97 17.89
CA GLY A 62 -2.37 11.78 18.35
C GLY A 62 -1.01 11.08 18.24
N ASP A 63 -0.96 9.78 17.99
CA ASP A 63 0.31 9.07 17.79
C ASP A 63 1.04 9.60 16.55
N ASP A 64 2.35 9.78 16.67
CA ASP A 64 3.22 10.14 15.53
C ASP A 64 3.26 9.03 14.49
N VAL A 65 3.06 9.40 13.22
CA VAL A 65 3.20 8.50 12.07
C VAL A 65 3.99 9.17 10.94
N VAL A 66 4.64 8.32 10.15
CA VAL A 66 5.42 8.75 8.98
C VAL A 66 4.93 7.97 7.77
N ALA A 67 4.51 8.68 6.74
CA ALA A 67 4.17 8.10 5.45
C ALA A 67 5.39 8.16 4.52
N ILE A 68 5.66 7.05 3.84
CA ILE A 68 6.78 6.90 2.91
C ILE A 68 6.20 6.47 1.56
N GLY A 69 6.68 7.08 0.48
CA GLY A 69 6.24 6.73 -0.87
C GLY A 69 7.02 7.51 -1.92
N ASN A 70 6.67 7.35 -3.18
CA ASN A 70 7.26 8.12 -4.29
C ASN A 70 6.26 9.15 -4.82
N ALA A 71 5.88 10.11 -3.96
CA ALA A 71 4.89 11.12 -4.28
C ALA A 71 5.26 11.87 -5.57
N LEU A 72 4.29 11.95 -6.49
CA LEU A 72 4.40 12.67 -7.76
C LEU A 72 5.52 12.18 -8.68
N ASN A 73 6.16 11.06 -8.38
CA ASN A 73 7.28 10.50 -9.16
C ASN A 73 8.38 11.54 -9.47
N LEU A 74 8.75 12.34 -8.48
CA LEU A 74 9.67 13.47 -8.63
C LEU A 74 11.16 13.07 -8.62
N GLY A 75 11.47 11.78 -8.59
CA GLY A 75 12.85 11.30 -8.61
C GLY A 75 13.02 9.88 -8.09
N SER A 76 14.27 9.47 -7.90
CA SER A 76 14.64 8.13 -7.41
C SER A 76 14.58 8.00 -5.88
N GLN A 77 14.44 9.10 -5.16
CA GLN A 77 14.35 9.11 -3.71
C GLN A 77 12.89 9.12 -3.26
N PRO A 78 12.51 8.29 -2.28
CA PRO A 78 11.16 8.31 -1.74
C PRO A 78 10.87 9.63 -1.02
N SER A 79 9.62 10.09 -1.11
CA SER A 79 9.12 11.18 -0.29
C SER A 79 8.78 10.65 1.11
N VAL A 80 9.09 11.44 2.13
CA VAL A 80 8.79 11.13 3.53
C VAL A 80 8.00 12.30 4.11
N THR A 81 6.81 12.01 4.64
CA THR A 81 5.98 13.01 5.31
C THR A 81 5.63 12.55 6.71
N LYS A 82 5.63 13.47 7.69
CA LYS A 82 5.29 13.19 9.07
C LYS A 82 3.96 13.85 9.42
N GLY A 83 3.17 13.17 10.23
CA GLY A 83 1.94 13.66 10.83
C GLY A 83 1.57 12.83 12.04
N ILE A 84 0.30 12.86 12.40
CA ILE A 84 -0.27 12.08 13.49
C ILE A 84 -1.43 11.21 12.99
N VAL A 85 -1.82 10.25 13.80
CA VAL A 85 -3.12 9.57 13.66
C VAL A 85 -4.21 10.56 14.02
N SER A 86 -5.01 10.97 13.02
CA SER A 86 -6.11 11.93 13.22
C SER A 86 -7.41 11.23 13.61
N ALA A 87 -7.62 9.99 13.13
CA ALA A 87 -8.74 9.14 13.50
C ALA A 87 -8.46 7.68 13.14
N LEU A 88 -9.21 6.77 13.71
CA LEU A 88 -9.14 5.33 13.47
C LEU A 88 -10.52 4.80 13.02
N ASN A 89 -10.52 3.61 12.42
CA ASN A 89 -11.71 2.89 11.98
C ASN A 89 -12.62 3.74 11.07
N ARG A 90 -12.00 4.51 10.15
CA ARG A 90 -12.74 5.27 9.15
C ARG A 90 -13.26 4.36 8.05
N GLU A 91 -14.41 4.72 7.55
CA GLU A 91 -15.02 4.14 6.36
C GLU A 91 -15.09 5.23 5.30
N LEU A 92 -14.77 4.88 4.07
CA LEU A 92 -14.86 5.76 2.91
C LEU A 92 -15.62 5.08 1.79
N ASP A 93 -16.53 5.82 1.19
CA ASP A 93 -17.14 5.49 -0.09
C ASP A 93 -16.47 6.40 -1.15
N ALA A 94 -15.58 5.82 -1.92
CA ALA A 94 -14.84 6.52 -2.96
C ALA A 94 -15.04 5.81 -4.30
N GLU A 95 -15.67 6.51 -5.26
CA GLU A 95 -15.88 6.02 -6.64
C GLU A 95 -16.61 4.66 -6.74
N GLY A 96 -17.42 4.31 -5.72
CA GLY A 96 -18.17 3.05 -5.66
C GLY A 96 -17.44 1.91 -4.95
N GLU A 97 -16.25 2.16 -4.43
CA GLU A 97 -15.52 1.24 -3.55
C GLU A 97 -15.73 1.66 -2.09
N GLN A 98 -16.17 0.74 -1.24
CA GLN A 98 -16.30 0.95 0.20
C GLN A 98 -15.06 0.42 0.90
N LEU A 99 -14.17 1.31 1.31
CA LEU A 99 -13.04 0.96 2.15
C LEU A 99 -13.36 1.14 3.62
N SER A 100 -13.01 0.17 4.43
CA SER A 100 -13.20 0.17 5.88
C SER A 100 -11.88 0.00 6.63
N ASN A 101 -11.94 0.19 7.96
CA ASN A 101 -10.78 0.05 8.85
C ASN A 101 -9.60 0.95 8.45
N LEU A 102 -9.89 2.17 8.00
CA LEU A 102 -8.87 3.11 7.61
C LEU A 102 -8.31 3.89 8.80
N ILE A 103 -7.01 4.13 8.76
CA ILE A 103 -6.31 5.11 9.60
C ILE A 103 -6.38 6.44 8.86
N GLN A 104 -6.91 7.48 9.52
CA GLN A 104 -6.82 8.84 9.04
C GLN A 104 -5.58 9.52 9.62
N THR A 105 -4.84 10.26 8.79
CA THR A 105 -3.66 11.01 9.20
C THR A 105 -3.62 12.39 8.53
N ASP A 106 -2.94 13.34 9.15
CA ASP A 106 -2.61 14.64 8.55
C ASP A 106 -1.23 14.63 7.85
N ALA A 107 -0.47 13.51 7.93
CA ALA A 107 0.68 13.31 7.06
C ALA A 107 0.25 13.44 5.59
N ALA A 108 1.00 14.18 4.80
CA ALA A 108 0.64 14.43 3.41
C ALA A 108 0.68 13.11 2.59
N ILE A 109 -0.49 12.64 2.20
CA ILE A 109 -0.67 11.51 1.28
C ILE A 109 -1.10 12.09 -0.07
N ASN A 110 -0.33 11.79 -1.10
CA ASN A 110 -0.56 12.27 -2.46
C ASN A 110 -0.42 11.09 -3.45
N PRO A 111 -0.91 11.22 -4.68
CA PRO A 111 -0.65 10.24 -5.73
C PRO A 111 0.84 9.89 -5.81
N GLY A 112 1.15 8.59 -5.82
CA GLY A 112 2.49 8.02 -5.73
C GLY A 112 2.91 7.56 -4.33
N ASN A 113 2.21 7.96 -3.26
CA ASN A 113 2.40 7.35 -1.93
C ASN A 113 1.58 6.06 -1.75
N SER A 114 0.55 5.84 -2.57
CA SER A 114 -0.28 4.62 -2.52
C SER A 114 0.57 3.37 -2.63
N GLY A 115 0.32 2.40 -1.75
CA GLY A 115 1.10 1.17 -1.62
C GLY A 115 2.36 1.30 -0.77
N GLY A 116 2.78 2.53 -0.45
CA GLY A 116 3.87 2.77 0.50
C GLY A 116 3.44 2.58 1.95
N PRO A 117 4.38 2.38 2.89
CA PRO A 117 4.06 2.16 4.28
C PRO A 117 3.70 3.45 5.02
N LEU A 118 2.76 3.35 5.96
CA LEU A 118 2.61 4.23 7.10
C LEU A 118 3.31 3.55 8.29
N VAL A 119 4.28 4.22 8.90
CA VAL A 119 5.06 3.65 10.00
C VAL A 119 4.87 4.45 11.29
N ASN A 120 4.95 3.76 12.42
CA ASN A 120 4.92 4.37 13.76
C ASN A 120 6.31 4.92 14.16
N ALA A 121 6.40 5.49 15.37
CA ALA A 121 7.65 6.04 15.91
C ALA A 121 8.76 4.98 16.13
N MET A 122 8.42 3.69 16.15
CA MET A 122 9.37 2.58 16.23
C MET A 122 9.83 2.07 14.86
N GLY A 123 9.36 2.67 13.75
CA GLY A 123 9.67 2.24 12.40
C GLY A 123 8.89 1.02 11.92
N GLN A 124 7.88 0.59 12.67
CA GLN A 124 7.04 -0.55 12.30
C GLN A 124 5.91 -0.11 11.38
N VAL A 125 5.60 -0.91 10.38
CA VAL A 125 4.49 -0.65 9.45
C VAL A 125 3.16 -0.86 10.18
N VAL A 126 2.37 0.20 10.30
CA VAL A 126 1.04 0.19 10.92
C VAL A 126 -0.09 0.39 9.91
N GLY A 127 0.25 0.75 8.67
CA GLY A 127 -0.72 0.88 7.59
C GLY A 127 -0.08 0.89 6.22
N VAL A 128 -0.92 0.81 5.18
CA VAL A 128 -0.56 0.96 3.78
C VAL A 128 -1.24 2.22 3.25
N ASN A 129 -0.46 3.23 2.85
CA ASN A 129 -0.99 4.51 2.37
C ASN A 129 -1.91 4.29 1.17
N THR A 130 -3.03 5.02 1.13
CA THR A 130 -3.93 5.03 -0.02
C THR A 130 -4.38 6.46 -0.33
N ALA A 131 -4.12 6.91 -1.57
CA ALA A 131 -4.43 8.25 -2.04
C ALA A 131 -5.74 8.25 -2.84
N ILE A 132 -6.85 7.88 -2.20
CA ILE A 132 -8.17 7.72 -2.84
C ILE A 132 -8.92 9.03 -2.91
N ILE A 133 -8.73 9.93 -1.94
CA ILE A 133 -9.39 11.23 -1.94
C ILE A 133 -8.45 12.30 -2.49
N GLN A 134 -8.77 12.78 -3.68
CA GLN A 134 -8.10 13.94 -4.26
C GLN A 134 -8.71 15.24 -3.71
N ASN A 135 -7.86 16.27 -3.53
CA ASN A 135 -8.25 17.63 -3.10
C ASN A 135 -8.68 17.79 -1.63
N SER A 136 -8.38 16.87 -0.74
CA SER A 136 -8.51 17.11 0.70
C SER A 136 -7.20 17.66 1.27
N GLN A 137 -7.22 18.86 1.84
CA GLN A 137 -6.05 19.42 2.52
C GLN A 137 -5.92 18.75 3.89
N SER A 138 -4.73 18.23 4.20
CA SER A 138 -4.39 17.66 5.51
C SER A 138 -5.28 16.48 5.95
N VAL A 139 -5.83 15.72 4.99
CA VAL A 139 -6.57 14.48 5.27
C VAL A 139 -6.03 13.40 4.34
N GLY A 140 -5.29 12.49 4.92
CA GLY A 140 -4.76 11.29 4.26
C GLY A 140 -5.33 10.03 4.90
N PHE A 141 -5.28 8.92 4.17
CA PHE A 141 -5.75 7.63 4.65
C PHE A 141 -4.73 6.53 4.40
N ALA A 142 -4.77 5.52 5.27
CA ALA A 142 -4.03 4.28 5.09
C ALA A 142 -4.91 3.10 5.50
N LEU A 143 -4.81 2.00 4.77
CA LEU A 143 -5.39 0.72 5.17
C LEU A 143 -4.69 0.25 6.46
N SER A 144 -5.44 -0.16 7.48
CA SER A 144 -4.84 -0.63 8.73
C SER A 144 -4.08 -1.94 8.50
N ILE A 145 -2.89 -2.07 9.10
CA ILE A 145 -2.06 -3.26 8.88
C ILE A 145 -2.70 -4.53 9.43
N ASP A 146 -3.49 -4.44 10.51
CA ASP A 146 -4.15 -5.61 11.10
C ASP A 146 -5.33 -6.09 10.24
N ALA A 147 -5.94 -5.22 9.40
CA ALA A 147 -6.89 -5.64 8.36
C ALA A 147 -6.16 -6.23 7.13
N VAL A 148 -4.99 -5.71 6.77
CA VAL A 148 -4.21 -6.15 5.60
C VAL A 148 -3.55 -7.51 5.81
N LYS A 149 -3.00 -7.80 7.00
CA LYS A 149 -2.30 -9.05 7.30
C LYS A 149 -3.08 -10.33 6.92
N PRO A 150 -4.36 -10.50 7.33
CA PRO A 150 -5.11 -11.70 6.97
C PRO A 150 -5.39 -11.80 5.47
N LEU A 151 -5.53 -10.67 4.76
CA LEU A 151 -5.72 -10.67 3.30
C LEU A 151 -4.45 -11.14 2.59
N ILE A 152 -3.28 -10.65 3.00
CA ILE A 152 -1.99 -11.12 2.47
C ILE A 152 -1.84 -12.63 2.66
N GLN A 153 -2.19 -13.15 3.84
CA GLN A 153 -2.12 -14.59 4.11
C GLN A 153 -3.08 -15.36 3.21
N GLN A 154 -4.30 -14.88 3.01
CA GLN A 154 -5.26 -15.50 2.11
C GLN A 154 -4.75 -15.53 0.66
N ILE A 155 -4.15 -14.43 0.17
CA ILE A 155 -3.55 -14.39 -1.16
C ILE A 155 -2.40 -15.39 -1.25
N ALA A 156 -1.53 -15.46 -0.25
CA ALA A 156 -0.43 -16.43 -0.21
C ALA A 156 -0.91 -17.89 -0.22
N ASP A 157 -2.09 -18.14 0.37
CA ASP A 157 -2.77 -19.45 0.36
C ASP A 157 -3.56 -19.72 -0.95
N GLY A 158 -3.45 -18.85 -1.94
CA GLY A 158 -4.10 -18.98 -3.24
C GLY A 158 -5.58 -18.58 -3.29
N LYS A 159 -6.04 -17.74 -2.35
CA LYS A 159 -7.45 -17.30 -2.26
C LYS A 159 -7.72 -15.90 -2.83
N GLY A 160 -6.74 -15.21 -3.34
CA GLY A 160 -6.92 -13.89 -3.95
C GLY A 160 -7.52 -14.00 -5.34
N THR A 161 -8.15 -12.91 -5.81
CA THR A 161 -8.57 -12.79 -7.21
C THR A 161 -7.33 -12.56 -8.06
N ILE A 162 -7.04 -13.49 -8.97
CA ILE A 162 -6.13 -13.26 -10.09
C ILE A 162 -7.04 -12.76 -11.20
N ASN A 163 -6.92 -11.51 -11.64
CA ASN A 163 -7.68 -11.03 -12.79
C ASN A 163 -7.40 -11.91 -14.00
N ALA A 164 -8.46 -12.40 -14.66
CA ALA A 164 -8.35 -13.24 -15.85
C ALA A 164 -7.60 -12.58 -17.01
N ASP A 165 -7.45 -11.25 -16.98
CA ASP A 165 -6.67 -10.45 -17.91
C ASP A 165 -5.20 -10.25 -17.45
N SER A 166 -4.79 -10.78 -16.30
CA SER A 166 -3.38 -10.76 -15.96
C SER A 166 -2.63 -11.77 -16.84
N PRO A 167 -1.48 -11.40 -17.41
CA PRO A 167 -0.70 -12.27 -18.33
C PRO A 167 -0.19 -13.58 -17.71
N PHE A 168 -0.63 -13.93 -16.52
CA PHE A 168 -0.31 -15.14 -15.76
C PHE A 168 -1.16 -16.35 -16.13
N LEU A 169 -2.24 -16.18 -16.86
CA LEU A 169 -3.04 -17.30 -17.36
C LEU A 169 -2.60 -17.73 -18.75
N GLY A 170 -1.35 -17.57 -19.06
CA GLY A 170 -0.69 -18.33 -20.12
C GLY A 170 -0.24 -19.67 -19.56
N VAL A 171 -1.13 -20.63 -19.46
CA VAL A 171 -0.82 -22.05 -19.44
C VAL A 171 -0.77 -22.51 -20.86
#